data_c4187f3f242b284c9cb168f3c9a0c62e
#
_entry.id   c4187f3f242b284c9cb168f3c9a0c62e
#
_cell.length_a   1.000
_cell.length_b   1.000
_cell.length_c   1.000
_cell.angle_alpha   90.00
_cell.angle_beta   90.00
_cell.angle_gamma   90.00
#
_symmetry.space_group_name_H-M   'P 1'
#
loop_
_entity.id
_entity.type
_entity.pdbx_description
1 polymer ?
#
loop_
_entity_poly.entity_id
_entity_poly.type
_entity_poly.pdbx_seq_one_letter_code
_entity_poly.pdbx_strand_id
1 'polypeptide(L)'
;MKQLKIIGLITMIISISLFTNHVKAQQMATANKSLSPQEQSIISISALTAKGDLDKLKTALNTGLENGLTVNEIKEALVHTYAYCGFPRSIRGLQTFMEVMDERKAKGINDKVGKEASKIDETGSKYERGKKILGELTKTPQPETLTGYSAFAPTIDTFLKEHLFADIFERDVLSYAQRELVTVSVIAAIGNAEPMLKSHLTICLNVGLTPEQLQEYVEVLKSAIGKKEAKSAQKVLDEVLKSR
;
A
#
# COMPACT_ATOMS: atom_id res chain seq x y z
N MET A 1 49.30 28.53 -23.31
CA MET A 1 48.37 29.03 -22.27
C MET A 1 46.89 28.78 -22.57
N LYS A 2 46.37 28.90 -23.80
CA LYS A 2 44.95 28.63 -24.12
C LYS A 2 44.55 27.16 -23.95
N GLN A 3 45.39 26.21 -24.31
CA GLN A 3 45.08 24.76 -24.18
C GLN A 3 44.97 24.28 -22.71
N LEU A 4 45.84 24.79 -21.82
CA LEU A 4 45.75 24.43 -20.37
C LEU A 4 44.44 24.89 -19.69
N LYS A 5 43.89 26.06 -20.15
CA LYS A 5 42.60 26.56 -19.61
C LYS A 5 41.41 25.73 -20.09
N ILE A 6 41.46 25.18 -21.31
CA ILE A 6 40.38 24.31 -21.85
C ILE A 6 40.37 22.95 -21.13
N ILE A 7 41.53 22.35 -20.88
CA ILE A 7 41.63 21.08 -20.14
C ILE A 7 41.13 21.25 -18.70
N GLY A 8 41.45 22.34 -18.00
CA GLY A 8 40.97 22.62 -16.67
C GLY A 8 39.46 22.82 -16.60
N LEU A 9 38.84 23.42 -17.64
CA LEU A 9 37.39 23.62 -17.69
C LEU A 9 36.64 22.32 -17.95
N ILE A 10 37.17 21.45 -18.83
CA ILE A 10 36.58 20.14 -19.13
C ILE A 10 36.65 19.21 -17.91
N THR A 11 37.75 19.18 -17.17
CA THR A 11 37.90 18.39 -15.95
C THR A 11 36.93 18.87 -14.85
N MET A 12 36.75 20.17 -14.73
CA MET A 12 35.80 20.73 -13.74
C MET A 12 34.34 20.39 -14.07
N ILE A 13 33.93 20.44 -15.36
CA ILE A 13 32.58 20.07 -15.82
C ILE A 13 32.31 18.56 -15.59
N ILE A 14 33.28 17.71 -15.88
CA ILE A 14 33.17 16.26 -15.67
C ILE A 14 33.05 15.95 -14.17
N SER A 15 33.81 16.61 -13.30
CA SER A 15 33.74 16.44 -11.84
C SER A 15 32.40 16.88 -11.27
N ILE A 16 31.83 17.98 -11.75
CA ILE A 16 30.51 18.47 -11.32
C ILE A 16 29.40 17.50 -11.74
N SER A 17 29.47 16.96 -12.98
CA SER A 17 28.49 16.03 -13.49
C SER A 17 28.55 14.67 -12.77
N LEU A 18 29.70 14.18 -12.41
CA LEU A 18 29.89 12.98 -11.60
C LEU A 18 29.36 13.17 -10.16
N PHE A 19 29.61 14.35 -9.56
CA PHE A 19 29.13 14.66 -8.23
C PHE A 19 27.58 14.79 -8.18
N THR A 20 26.97 15.44 -9.17
CA THR A 20 25.50 15.55 -9.27
C THR A 20 24.83 14.20 -9.53
N ASN A 21 25.44 13.32 -10.32
CA ASN A 21 24.93 11.97 -10.53
C ASN A 21 25.08 11.10 -9.27
N HIS A 22 26.16 11.25 -8.53
CA HIS A 22 26.36 10.52 -7.26
C HIS A 22 25.37 10.98 -6.19
N VAL A 23 25.12 12.29 -6.07
CA VAL A 23 24.12 12.85 -5.14
C VAL A 23 22.70 12.42 -5.54
N LYS A 24 22.36 12.43 -6.85
CA LYS A 24 21.07 11.91 -7.33
C LYS A 24 20.92 10.41 -7.06
N ALA A 25 21.95 9.61 -7.31
CA ALA A 25 21.92 8.17 -7.02
C ALA A 25 21.78 7.90 -5.52
N GLN A 26 22.45 8.69 -4.67
CA GLN A 26 22.35 8.58 -3.21
C GLN A 26 20.98 9.06 -2.68
N GLN A 27 20.40 10.11 -3.27
CA GLN A 27 19.02 10.54 -2.99
C GLN A 27 17.97 9.52 -3.46
N MET A 28 18.18 8.89 -4.62
CA MET A 28 17.32 7.79 -5.09
C MET A 28 17.45 6.53 -4.20
N ALA A 29 18.66 6.23 -3.72
CA ALA A 29 18.89 5.10 -2.79
C ALA A 29 18.30 5.35 -1.39
N THR A 30 18.29 6.61 -0.92
CA THR A 30 17.60 6.98 0.34
C THR A 30 16.10 7.09 0.17
N ALA A 31 15.59 7.55 -0.97
CA ALA A 31 14.15 7.56 -1.29
C ALA A 31 13.54 6.15 -1.33
N ASN A 32 14.33 5.14 -1.72
CA ASN A 32 13.90 3.73 -1.69
C ASN A 32 13.86 3.09 -0.28
N LYS A 33 14.33 3.79 0.75
CA LYS A 33 14.35 3.27 2.14
C LYS A 33 13.22 3.78 3.02
N SER A 34 12.52 4.81 2.60
CA SER A 34 11.42 5.42 3.35
C SER A 34 10.12 5.35 2.57
N LEU A 35 9.01 5.31 3.30
CA LEU A 35 7.68 5.41 2.71
C LEU A 35 7.46 6.84 2.17
N SER A 36 6.90 6.96 0.98
CA SER A 36 6.45 8.25 0.45
C SER A 36 5.32 8.84 1.30
N PRO A 37 5.09 10.17 1.27
CA PRO A 37 3.94 10.77 1.95
C PRO A 37 2.60 10.17 1.53
N GLN A 38 2.46 9.73 0.27
CA GLN A 38 1.27 9.04 -0.23
C GLN A 38 1.09 7.68 0.44
N GLU A 39 2.14 6.87 0.55
CA GLU A 39 2.10 5.55 1.21
C GLU A 39 1.79 5.67 2.70
N GLN A 40 2.36 6.64 3.41
CA GLN A 40 2.03 6.94 4.81
C GLN A 40 0.55 7.33 4.97
N SER A 41 0.00 8.09 4.00
CA SER A 41 -1.41 8.46 3.98
C SER A 41 -2.32 7.25 3.73
N ILE A 42 -1.94 6.34 2.82
CA ILE A 42 -2.66 5.07 2.58
C ILE A 42 -2.75 4.26 3.87
N ILE A 43 -1.66 4.13 4.62
CA ILE A 43 -1.62 3.41 5.91
C ILE A 43 -2.61 4.04 6.90
N SER A 44 -2.53 5.36 7.09
CA SER A 44 -3.38 6.08 8.04
C SER A 44 -4.86 6.00 7.67
N ILE A 45 -5.22 6.24 6.41
CA ILE A 45 -6.59 6.16 5.89
C ILE A 45 -7.15 4.75 6.11
N SER A 46 -6.39 3.72 5.75
CA SER A 46 -6.84 2.33 5.84
C SER A 46 -7.04 1.87 7.28
N ALA A 47 -6.10 2.17 8.16
CA ALA A 47 -6.18 1.84 9.58
C ALA A 47 -7.35 2.55 10.29
N LEU A 48 -7.53 3.84 10.01
CA LEU A 48 -8.62 4.64 10.60
C LEU A 48 -9.99 4.22 10.07
N THR A 49 -10.10 3.84 8.80
CA THR A 49 -11.31 3.25 8.22
C THR A 49 -11.69 1.96 8.96
N ALA A 50 -10.73 1.07 9.17
CA ALA A 50 -10.96 -0.18 9.89
C ALA A 50 -11.36 0.03 11.35
N LYS A 51 -10.76 1.00 12.04
CA LYS A 51 -11.15 1.41 13.41
C LYS A 51 -12.53 2.08 13.44
N GLY A 52 -12.95 2.74 12.35
CA GLY A 52 -14.15 3.57 12.30
C GLY A 52 -14.03 4.87 13.08
N ASP A 53 -12.81 5.39 13.23
CA ASP A 53 -12.53 6.70 13.81
C ASP A 53 -12.72 7.76 12.71
N LEU A 54 -13.97 8.19 12.50
CA LEU A 54 -14.35 9.03 11.36
C LEU A 54 -13.75 10.44 11.44
N ASP A 55 -13.58 11.00 12.62
CA ASP A 55 -13.02 12.34 12.81
C ASP A 55 -11.54 12.36 12.39
N LYS A 56 -10.77 11.39 12.85
CA LYS A 56 -9.38 11.26 12.43
C LYS A 56 -9.26 10.84 10.96
N LEU A 57 -10.19 9.99 10.47
CA LEU A 57 -10.24 9.62 9.06
C LEU A 57 -10.43 10.84 8.16
N LYS A 58 -11.33 11.75 8.53
CA LYS A 58 -11.57 13.00 7.80
C LYS A 58 -10.27 13.83 7.68
N THR A 59 -9.52 13.93 8.76
CA THR A 59 -8.20 14.60 8.75
C THR A 59 -7.21 13.85 7.85
N ALA A 60 -7.12 12.52 7.97
CA ALA A 60 -6.21 11.70 7.16
C ALA A 60 -6.52 11.75 5.65
N LEU A 61 -7.80 11.83 5.28
CA LEU A 61 -8.24 11.98 3.90
C LEU A 61 -7.79 13.33 3.30
N ASN A 62 -7.95 14.44 4.04
CA ASN A 62 -7.42 15.73 3.62
C ASN A 62 -5.90 15.69 3.45
N THR A 63 -5.18 15.16 4.44
CA THR A 63 -3.72 15.00 4.39
C THR A 63 -3.29 14.15 3.19
N GLY A 64 -4.04 13.07 2.88
CA GLY A 64 -3.76 12.22 1.74
C GLY A 64 -3.83 12.96 0.40
N LEU A 65 -4.86 13.80 0.21
CA LEU A 65 -4.99 14.65 -0.97
C LEU A 65 -3.85 15.69 -1.04
N GLU A 66 -3.50 16.32 0.08
CA GLU A 66 -2.40 17.29 0.17
C GLU A 66 -1.03 16.63 -0.09
N ASN A 67 -0.84 15.40 0.31
CA ASN A 67 0.34 14.58 0.01
C ASN A 67 0.38 14.06 -1.42
N GLY A 68 -0.65 14.36 -2.24
CA GLY A 68 -0.68 14.06 -3.67
C GLY A 68 -1.34 12.73 -4.04
N LEU A 69 -2.06 12.07 -3.12
CA LEU A 69 -2.98 11.01 -3.52
C LEU A 69 -4.09 11.59 -4.39
N THR A 70 -4.45 10.86 -5.40
CA THR A 70 -5.59 11.20 -6.25
C THR A 70 -6.90 10.71 -5.63
N VAL A 71 -8.00 11.31 -6.06
CA VAL A 71 -9.35 10.91 -5.63
C VAL A 71 -9.59 9.42 -5.88
N ASN A 72 -9.16 8.92 -7.05
CA ASN A 72 -9.37 7.52 -7.41
C ASN A 72 -8.48 6.56 -6.60
N GLU A 73 -7.23 6.94 -6.24
CA GLU A 73 -6.40 6.13 -5.34
C GLU A 73 -7.01 6.02 -3.94
N ILE A 74 -7.56 7.10 -3.39
CA ILE A 74 -8.24 7.07 -2.09
C ILE A 74 -9.51 6.22 -2.16
N LYS A 75 -10.35 6.39 -3.20
CA LYS A 75 -11.52 5.52 -3.41
C LYS A 75 -11.13 4.06 -3.48
N GLU A 76 -10.09 3.75 -4.24
CA GLU A 76 -9.61 2.38 -4.42
C GLU A 76 -9.11 1.78 -3.10
N ALA A 77 -8.37 2.56 -2.28
CA ALA A 77 -7.95 2.13 -0.95
C ALA A 77 -9.16 1.85 -0.03
N LEU A 78 -10.14 2.76 0.02
CA LEU A 78 -11.36 2.59 0.81
C LEU A 78 -12.20 1.39 0.34
N VAL A 79 -12.32 1.17 -0.97
CA VAL A 79 -12.98 -0.02 -1.52
C VAL A 79 -12.22 -1.28 -1.10
N HIS A 80 -10.89 -1.29 -1.22
CA HIS A 80 -10.08 -2.46 -0.85
C HIS A 80 -10.29 -2.87 0.62
N THR A 81 -10.50 -1.91 1.53
CA THR A 81 -10.67 -2.22 2.96
C THR A 81 -11.85 -3.14 3.25
N TYR A 82 -12.90 -3.16 2.40
CA TYR A 82 -14.10 -3.95 2.71
C TYR A 82 -13.81 -5.45 2.75
N ALA A 83 -12.84 -5.93 1.99
CA ALA A 83 -12.46 -7.33 1.98
C ALA A 83 -11.90 -7.83 3.34
N TYR A 84 -11.47 -6.92 4.20
CA TYR A 84 -10.84 -7.23 5.48
C TYR A 84 -11.64 -6.73 6.69
N CYS A 85 -12.35 -5.61 6.58
CA CYS A 85 -13.14 -5.05 7.69
C CYS A 85 -14.64 -4.88 7.37
N GLY A 86 -15.09 -5.45 6.24
CA GLY A 86 -16.50 -5.51 5.85
C GLY A 86 -17.04 -4.23 5.22
N PHE A 87 -18.16 -4.37 4.50
CA PHE A 87 -18.87 -3.27 3.86
C PHE A 87 -19.19 -2.09 4.79
N PRO A 88 -19.64 -2.30 6.05
CA PRO A 88 -20.00 -1.16 6.89
C PRO A 88 -18.87 -0.17 7.12
N ARG A 89 -17.65 -0.64 7.34
CA ARG A 89 -16.47 0.21 7.54
C ARG A 89 -16.06 0.93 6.26
N SER A 90 -15.98 0.19 5.15
CA SER A 90 -15.64 0.74 3.85
C SER A 90 -16.66 1.80 3.39
N ILE A 91 -17.96 1.50 3.46
CA ILE A 91 -19.03 2.45 3.06
C ILE A 91 -19.00 3.71 3.93
N ARG A 92 -18.80 3.60 5.25
CA ARG A 92 -18.64 4.78 6.12
C ARG A 92 -17.39 5.58 5.76
N GLY A 93 -16.29 4.92 5.43
CA GLY A 93 -15.09 5.59 4.91
C GLY A 93 -15.36 6.37 3.62
N LEU A 94 -16.06 5.76 2.66
CA LEU A 94 -16.46 6.40 1.40
C LEU A 94 -17.39 7.61 1.64
N GLN A 95 -18.37 7.49 2.54
CA GLN A 95 -19.25 8.60 2.91
C GLN A 95 -18.46 9.77 3.52
N THR A 96 -17.53 9.49 4.44
CA THR A 96 -16.64 10.51 5.01
C THR A 96 -15.78 11.16 3.93
N PHE A 97 -15.32 10.39 2.95
CA PHE A 97 -14.57 10.93 1.83
C PHE A 97 -15.42 11.82 0.92
N MET A 98 -16.67 11.48 0.68
CA MET A 98 -17.62 12.36 -0.04
C MET A 98 -17.76 13.71 0.68
N GLU A 99 -17.95 13.72 2.00
CA GLU A 99 -18.00 14.94 2.79
C GLU A 99 -16.74 15.79 2.65
N VAL A 100 -15.56 15.17 2.70
CA VAL A 100 -14.26 15.86 2.47
C VAL A 100 -14.20 16.49 1.07
N MET A 101 -14.63 15.76 0.04
CA MET A 101 -14.63 16.27 -1.33
C MET A 101 -15.57 17.48 -1.50
N ASP A 102 -16.76 17.42 -0.90
CA ASP A 102 -17.73 18.51 -0.95
C ASP A 102 -17.19 19.77 -0.23
N GLU A 103 -16.57 19.61 0.95
CA GLU A 103 -15.96 20.71 1.69
C GLU A 103 -14.77 21.34 0.95
N ARG A 104 -13.93 20.53 0.30
CA ARG A 104 -12.79 21.02 -0.49
C ARG A 104 -13.27 21.76 -1.74
N LYS A 105 -14.27 21.21 -2.42
CA LYS A 105 -14.92 21.88 -3.57
C LYS A 105 -15.55 23.22 -3.18
N ALA A 106 -16.24 23.28 -2.04
CA ALA A 106 -16.82 24.54 -1.53
C ALA A 106 -15.76 25.61 -1.22
N LYS A 107 -14.52 25.20 -0.91
CA LYS A 107 -13.36 26.08 -0.74
C LYS A 107 -12.65 26.40 -2.06
N GLY A 108 -13.17 25.98 -3.21
CA GLY A 108 -12.56 26.19 -4.52
C GLY A 108 -11.34 25.31 -4.81
N ILE A 109 -11.11 24.25 -4.02
CA ILE A 109 -10.00 23.33 -4.24
C ILE A 109 -10.40 22.30 -5.31
N ASN A 110 -9.54 22.13 -6.32
CA ASN A 110 -9.71 21.14 -7.38
C ASN A 110 -8.69 20.02 -7.19
N ASP A 111 -9.13 18.92 -6.59
CA ASP A 111 -8.29 17.76 -6.38
C ASP A 111 -8.11 16.95 -7.67
N LYS A 112 -6.92 16.37 -7.83
CA LYS A 112 -6.60 15.52 -8.99
C LYS A 112 -7.42 14.23 -8.92
N VAL A 113 -8.24 13.97 -9.94
CA VAL A 113 -9.09 12.78 -9.99
C VAL A 113 -8.27 11.49 -10.06
N GLY A 114 -7.22 11.46 -10.85
CA GLY A 114 -6.39 10.26 -11.06
C GLY A 114 -6.94 9.38 -12.19
N LYS A 115 -6.23 8.27 -12.45
CA LYS A 115 -6.63 7.30 -13.47
C LYS A 115 -7.78 6.42 -12.97
N GLU A 116 -8.62 5.98 -13.90
CA GLU A 116 -9.53 4.84 -13.66
C GLU A 116 -8.77 3.52 -13.79
N ALA A 117 -9.35 2.45 -13.27
CA ALA A 117 -8.81 1.12 -13.48
C ALA A 117 -8.87 0.74 -14.96
N SER A 118 -7.81 0.14 -15.46
CA SER A 118 -7.79 -0.45 -16.80
C SER A 118 -8.80 -1.59 -16.90
N LYS A 119 -9.23 -1.89 -18.14
CA LYS A 119 -10.05 -3.08 -18.36
C LYS A 119 -9.26 -4.33 -18.01
N ILE A 120 -9.89 -5.21 -17.24
CA ILE A 120 -9.31 -6.49 -16.88
C ILE A 120 -9.43 -7.42 -18.12
N ASP A 121 -8.35 -8.14 -18.41
CA ASP A 121 -8.39 -9.24 -19.39
C ASP A 121 -9.16 -10.42 -18.77
N GLU A 122 -10.36 -10.67 -19.24
CA GLU A 122 -11.25 -11.73 -18.74
C GLU A 122 -10.93 -13.12 -19.30
N THR A 123 -9.77 -13.31 -19.91
CA THR A 123 -9.33 -14.62 -20.43
C THR A 123 -9.15 -15.60 -19.28
N GLY A 124 -9.82 -16.74 -19.34
CA GLY A 124 -9.83 -17.75 -18.27
C GLY A 124 -10.84 -17.46 -17.16
N SER A 125 -10.95 -18.37 -16.20
CA SER A 125 -11.85 -18.18 -15.06
C SER A 125 -11.28 -17.18 -14.06
N LYS A 126 -12.16 -16.48 -13.33
CA LYS A 126 -11.75 -15.60 -12.22
C LYS A 126 -10.91 -16.35 -11.20
N TYR A 127 -11.28 -17.59 -10.90
CA TYR A 127 -10.57 -18.43 -9.95
C TYR A 127 -9.09 -18.62 -10.36
N GLU A 128 -8.84 -18.99 -11.62
CA GLU A 128 -7.47 -19.20 -12.11
C GLU A 128 -6.68 -17.89 -12.18
N ARG A 129 -7.30 -16.77 -12.57
CA ARG A 129 -6.64 -15.46 -12.54
C ARG A 129 -6.24 -15.07 -11.12
N GLY A 130 -7.16 -15.19 -10.15
CA GLY A 130 -6.85 -14.88 -8.75
C GLY A 130 -5.85 -15.85 -8.12
N LYS A 131 -5.90 -17.14 -8.47
CA LYS A 131 -4.91 -18.15 -8.07
C LYS A 131 -3.51 -17.77 -8.57
N LYS A 132 -3.42 -17.31 -9.81
CA LYS A 132 -2.16 -16.82 -10.40
C LYS A 132 -1.61 -15.61 -9.64
N ILE A 133 -2.45 -14.58 -9.40
CA ILE A 133 -2.04 -13.38 -8.66
C ILE A 133 -1.58 -13.73 -7.25
N LEU A 134 -2.31 -14.57 -6.53
CA LEU A 134 -1.90 -15.04 -5.21
C LEU A 134 -0.53 -15.74 -5.26
N GLY A 135 -0.29 -16.56 -6.29
CA GLY A 135 1.01 -17.20 -6.53
C GLY A 135 2.14 -16.20 -6.77
N GLU A 136 1.88 -15.14 -7.54
CA GLU A 136 2.84 -14.05 -7.80
C GLU A 136 3.17 -13.28 -6.52
N LEU A 137 2.17 -12.91 -5.73
CA LEU A 137 2.32 -12.18 -4.48
C LEU A 137 3.07 -12.99 -3.42
N THR A 138 2.73 -14.27 -3.27
CA THR A 138 3.37 -15.16 -2.30
C THR A 138 4.72 -15.70 -2.77
N LYS A 139 5.06 -15.51 -4.06
CA LYS A 139 6.19 -16.15 -4.75
C LYS A 139 6.19 -17.68 -4.64
N THR A 140 5.00 -18.25 -4.52
CA THR A 140 4.79 -19.69 -4.38
C THR A 140 3.59 -20.11 -5.21
N PRO A 141 3.74 -21.07 -6.14
CA PRO A 141 2.61 -21.60 -6.87
C PRO A 141 1.52 -22.13 -5.92
N GLN A 142 0.27 -21.79 -6.20
CA GLN A 142 -0.83 -22.25 -5.37
C GLN A 142 -1.12 -23.72 -5.65
N PRO A 143 -1.29 -24.56 -4.60
CA PRO A 143 -1.51 -25.99 -4.77
C PRO A 143 -2.86 -26.29 -5.43
N GLU A 144 -2.92 -27.40 -6.15
CA GLU A 144 -4.18 -27.93 -6.69
C GLU A 144 -5.09 -28.52 -5.60
N THR A 145 -4.48 -29.13 -4.59
CA THR A 145 -5.21 -29.72 -3.47
C THR A 145 -5.36 -28.71 -2.35
N LEU A 146 -6.60 -28.42 -1.98
CA LEU A 146 -6.91 -27.53 -0.86
C LEU A 146 -6.49 -28.16 0.47
N THR A 147 -6.00 -27.34 1.39
CA THR A 147 -5.58 -27.75 2.74
C THR A 147 -6.09 -26.76 3.80
N GLY A 148 -6.02 -27.14 5.07
CA GLY A 148 -6.38 -26.25 6.17
C GLY A 148 -7.82 -25.72 6.05
N TYR A 149 -8.00 -24.42 6.29
CA TYR A 149 -9.31 -23.77 6.22
C TYR A 149 -9.95 -23.83 4.82
N SER A 150 -9.16 -23.81 3.75
CA SER A 150 -9.66 -23.93 2.38
C SER A 150 -10.26 -25.31 2.09
N ALA A 151 -9.67 -26.38 2.65
CA ALA A 151 -10.26 -27.72 2.56
C ALA A 151 -11.49 -27.86 3.46
N PHE A 152 -11.49 -27.24 4.63
CA PHE A 152 -12.60 -27.28 5.59
C PHE A 152 -13.82 -26.51 5.06
N ALA A 153 -13.61 -25.36 4.44
CA ALA A 153 -14.67 -24.49 3.88
C ALA A 153 -14.30 -24.02 2.48
N PRO A 154 -14.44 -24.83 1.42
CA PRO A 154 -13.96 -24.51 0.06
C PRO A 154 -14.54 -23.23 -0.52
N THR A 155 -15.73 -22.82 -0.11
CA THR A 155 -16.35 -21.57 -0.54
C THR A 155 -15.51 -20.33 -0.21
N ILE A 156 -14.80 -20.33 0.94
CA ILE A 156 -13.94 -19.19 1.28
C ILE A 156 -12.71 -19.10 0.36
N ASP A 157 -12.20 -20.24 -0.08
CA ASP A 157 -11.11 -20.29 -1.05
C ASP A 157 -11.53 -19.70 -2.41
N THR A 158 -12.75 -20.02 -2.85
CA THR A 158 -13.34 -19.44 -4.06
C THR A 158 -13.46 -17.92 -3.95
N PHE A 159 -14.06 -17.42 -2.87
CA PHE A 159 -14.20 -15.97 -2.65
C PHE A 159 -12.84 -15.27 -2.55
N LEU A 160 -11.87 -15.89 -1.90
CA LEU A 160 -10.54 -15.34 -1.79
C LEU A 160 -9.90 -15.18 -3.17
N LYS A 161 -9.91 -16.23 -3.99
CA LYS A 161 -9.29 -16.20 -5.31
C LYS A 161 -10.08 -15.36 -6.32
N GLU A 162 -11.38 -15.59 -6.45
CA GLU A 162 -12.20 -14.89 -7.45
C GLU A 162 -12.43 -13.43 -7.09
N HIS A 163 -12.73 -13.14 -5.83
CA HIS A 163 -13.15 -11.81 -5.46
C HIS A 163 -12.02 -10.95 -4.96
N LEU A 164 -11.21 -11.42 -4.01
CA LEU A 164 -10.10 -10.61 -3.51
C LEU A 164 -8.99 -10.50 -4.56
N PHE A 165 -8.48 -11.63 -5.06
CA PHE A 165 -7.30 -11.57 -5.93
C PHE A 165 -7.64 -11.27 -7.38
N ALA A 166 -8.78 -11.72 -7.94
CA ALA A 166 -9.15 -11.35 -9.30
C ALA A 166 -9.90 -10.01 -9.37
N ASP A 167 -11.00 -9.81 -8.63
CA ASP A 167 -11.79 -8.58 -8.80
C ASP A 167 -11.10 -7.33 -8.22
N ILE A 168 -10.30 -7.47 -7.14
CA ILE A 168 -9.70 -6.32 -6.45
C ILE A 168 -8.23 -6.17 -6.82
N PHE A 169 -7.40 -7.21 -6.68
CA PHE A 169 -5.96 -7.09 -6.93
C PHE A 169 -5.59 -6.91 -8.39
N GLU A 170 -6.42 -7.34 -9.35
CA GLU A 170 -6.20 -7.09 -10.78
C GLU A 170 -6.36 -5.61 -11.17
N ARG A 171 -7.06 -4.82 -10.35
CA ARG A 171 -7.28 -3.40 -10.64
C ARG A 171 -5.98 -2.61 -10.42
N ASP A 172 -5.53 -1.91 -11.44
CA ASP A 172 -4.21 -1.26 -11.52
C ASP A 172 -4.17 0.19 -11.01
N VAL A 173 -5.21 0.66 -10.32
CA VAL A 173 -5.23 2.01 -9.69
C VAL A 173 -4.17 2.12 -8.60
N LEU A 174 -4.05 1.06 -7.77
CA LEU A 174 -3.00 0.91 -6.78
C LEU A 174 -2.03 -0.19 -7.20
N SER A 175 -0.74 0.00 -6.94
CA SER A 175 0.26 -1.05 -7.07
C SER A 175 0.06 -2.15 -6.03
N TYR A 176 0.66 -3.33 -6.22
CA TYR A 176 0.62 -4.41 -5.23
C TYR A 176 1.21 -3.97 -3.88
N ALA A 177 2.28 -3.18 -3.87
CA ALA A 177 2.85 -2.64 -2.64
C ALA A 177 1.86 -1.74 -1.89
N GLN A 178 1.17 -0.83 -2.60
CA GLN A 178 0.13 0.01 -1.99
C GLN A 178 -1.07 -0.80 -1.49
N ARG A 179 -1.51 -1.83 -2.24
CA ARG A 179 -2.58 -2.74 -1.79
C ARG A 179 -2.20 -3.50 -0.53
N GLU A 180 -0.96 -3.97 -0.46
CA GLU A 180 -0.48 -4.63 0.75
C GLU A 180 -0.35 -3.67 1.93
N LEU A 181 0.03 -2.40 1.73
CA LEU A 181 -0.02 -1.38 2.79
C LEU A 181 -1.45 -1.15 3.30
N VAL A 182 -2.46 -1.13 2.41
CA VAL A 182 -3.88 -1.13 2.84
C VAL A 182 -4.19 -2.36 3.68
N THR A 183 -3.86 -3.55 3.16
CA THR A 183 -4.16 -4.84 3.78
C THR A 183 -3.56 -4.96 5.18
N VAL A 184 -2.24 -4.76 5.33
CA VAL A 184 -1.57 -4.88 6.64
C VAL A 184 -2.07 -3.85 7.64
N SER A 185 -2.45 -2.64 7.16
CA SER A 185 -3.00 -1.58 8.02
C SER A 185 -4.38 -1.95 8.56
N VAL A 186 -5.25 -2.52 7.72
CA VAL A 186 -6.57 -2.98 8.15
C VAL A 186 -6.45 -4.16 9.10
N ILE A 187 -5.62 -5.17 8.78
CA ILE A 187 -5.44 -6.36 9.62
C ILE A 187 -4.87 -5.98 10.99
N ALA A 188 -3.88 -5.09 11.04
CA ALA A 188 -3.33 -4.60 12.31
C ALA A 188 -4.39 -3.83 13.12
N ALA A 189 -5.24 -3.04 12.45
CA ALA A 189 -6.28 -2.25 13.11
C ALA A 189 -7.42 -3.10 13.69
N ILE A 190 -7.85 -4.17 13.01
CA ILE A 190 -8.90 -5.07 13.52
C ILE A 190 -8.38 -5.96 14.67
N GLY A 191 -7.09 -6.32 14.64
CA GLY A 191 -6.44 -7.17 15.66
C GLY A 191 -6.90 -8.62 15.64
N ASN A 192 -6.26 -9.45 16.47
CA ASN A 192 -6.54 -10.89 16.62
C ASN A 192 -6.49 -11.67 15.29
N ALA A 193 -5.64 -11.22 14.36
CA ALA A 193 -5.41 -11.83 13.05
C ALA A 193 -3.90 -11.88 12.72
N GLU A 194 -3.06 -12.12 13.73
CA GLU A 194 -1.60 -12.11 13.63
C GLU A 194 -1.06 -13.06 12.56
N PRO A 195 -1.60 -14.29 12.38
CA PRO A 195 -1.15 -15.18 11.30
C PRO A 195 -1.37 -14.56 9.90
N MET A 196 -2.48 -13.85 9.68
CA MET A 196 -2.79 -13.16 8.43
C MET A 196 -1.87 -11.95 8.25
N LEU A 197 -1.65 -11.18 9.31
CA LEU A 197 -0.69 -10.06 9.31
C LEU A 197 0.73 -10.54 8.95
N LYS A 198 1.17 -11.67 9.49
CA LYS A 198 2.47 -12.27 9.18
C LYS A 198 2.60 -12.64 7.70
N SER A 199 1.58 -13.27 7.15
CA SER A 199 1.53 -13.63 5.73
C SER A 199 1.61 -12.39 4.83
N HIS A 200 0.82 -11.35 5.11
CA HIS A 200 0.79 -10.13 4.31
C HIS A 200 2.06 -9.27 4.50
N LEU A 201 2.67 -9.20 5.68
CA LEU A 201 3.98 -8.56 5.85
C LEU A 201 5.08 -9.30 5.06
N THR A 202 4.98 -10.62 4.91
CA THR A 202 5.87 -11.36 4.02
C THR A 202 5.63 -11.00 2.55
N ILE A 203 4.37 -10.85 2.14
CA ILE A 203 4.02 -10.40 0.79
C ILE A 203 4.51 -8.95 0.57
N CYS A 204 4.41 -8.05 1.54
CA CYS A 204 4.97 -6.70 1.44
C CYS A 204 6.44 -6.73 0.98
N LEU A 205 7.25 -7.58 1.59
CA LEU A 205 8.65 -7.75 1.20
C LEU A 205 8.79 -8.40 -0.20
N ASN A 206 7.87 -9.29 -0.58
CA ASN A 206 7.88 -9.93 -1.90
C ASN A 206 7.56 -8.95 -3.02
N VAL A 207 6.71 -7.96 -2.77
CA VAL A 207 6.31 -6.93 -3.75
C VAL A 207 7.21 -5.69 -3.72
N GLY A 208 8.31 -5.73 -2.96
CA GLY A 208 9.39 -4.75 -3.03
C GLY A 208 9.44 -3.72 -1.91
N LEU A 209 8.58 -3.80 -0.90
CA LEU A 209 8.76 -2.99 0.31
C LEU A 209 9.99 -3.46 1.08
N THR A 210 10.75 -2.52 1.62
CA THR A 210 11.98 -2.82 2.37
C THR A 210 11.68 -3.03 3.87
N PRO A 211 12.57 -3.71 4.62
CA PRO A 211 12.47 -3.80 6.07
C PRO A 211 12.34 -2.44 6.75
N GLU A 212 13.09 -1.43 6.27
CA GLU A 212 13.07 -0.07 6.81
C GLU A 212 11.69 0.60 6.59
N GLN A 213 11.10 0.43 5.40
CA GLN A 213 9.74 0.91 5.12
C GLN A 213 8.68 0.23 6.01
N LEU A 214 8.85 -1.06 6.32
CA LEU A 214 7.95 -1.76 7.22
C LEU A 214 8.15 -1.36 8.69
N GLN A 215 9.34 -0.94 9.10
CA GLN A 215 9.54 -0.31 10.42
C GLN A 215 8.83 1.06 10.48
N GLU A 216 8.95 1.85 9.43
CA GLU A 216 8.25 3.14 9.33
C GLU A 216 6.72 2.97 9.30
N TYR A 217 6.21 1.94 8.60
CA TYR A 217 4.80 1.54 8.65
C TYR A 217 4.28 1.39 10.09
N VAL A 218 5.04 0.74 10.97
CA VAL A 218 4.66 0.57 12.38
C VAL A 218 4.58 1.92 13.11
N GLU A 219 5.51 2.85 12.85
CA GLU A 219 5.46 4.18 13.45
C GLU A 219 4.26 5.01 12.94
N VAL A 220 3.92 4.88 11.64
CA VAL A 220 2.70 5.50 11.07
C VAL A 220 1.44 4.92 11.74
N LEU A 221 1.35 3.60 11.90
CA LEU A 221 0.25 2.95 12.62
C LEU A 221 0.13 3.47 14.06
N LYS A 222 1.26 3.59 14.76
CA LYS A 222 1.30 4.09 16.14
C LYS A 222 0.74 5.51 16.23
N SER A 223 1.06 6.36 15.26
CA SER A 223 0.55 7.73 15.18
C SER A 223 -0.94 7.76 14.85
N ALA A 224 -1.42 6.90 13.95
CA ALA A 224 -2.81 6.88 13.49
C ALA A 224 -3.76 6.26 14.52
N ILE A 225 -3.46 5.06 15.02
CA ILE A 225 -4.40 4.23 15.80
C ILE A 225 -3.90 3.84 17.20
N GLY A 226 -2.69 4.24 17.57
CA GLY A 226 -2.17 4.12 18.93
C GLY A 226 -1.15 3.00 19.15
N LYS A 227 -0.59 3.00 20.37
CA LYS A 227 0.55 2.14 20.74
C LYS A 227 0.23 0.65 20.80
N LYS A 228 -1.01 0.28 21.13
CA LYS A 228 -1.40 -1.12 21.35
C LYS A 228 -1.30 -1.92 20.05
N GLU A 229 -1.95 -1.44 19.01
CA GLU A 229 -1.98 -2.05 17.67
C GLU A 229 -0.60 -2.04 17.03
N ALA A 230 0.13 -0.92 17.14
CA ALA A 230 1.50 -0.80 16.65
C ALA A 230 2.44 -1.80 17.33
N LYS A 231 2.33 -2.01 18.65
CA LYS A 231 3.15 -3.00 19.37
C LYS A 231 2.86 -4.43 18.90
N SER A 232 1.60 -4.76 18.63
CA SER A 232 1.23 -6.07 18.08
C SER A 232 1.81 -6.25 16.68
N ALA A 233 1.68 -5.25 15.81
CA ALA A 233 2.23 -5.27 14.46
C ALA A 233 3.77 -5.37 14.48
N GLN A 234 4.46 -4.65 15.37
CA GLN A 234 5.92 -4.72 15.52
C GLN A 234 6.37 -6.14 15.88
N LYS A 235 5.69 -6.80 16.83
CA LYS A 235 6.03 -8.18 17.21
C LYS A 235 5.95 -9.13 16.01
N VAL A 236 4.88 -9.02 15.21
CA VAL A 236 4.72 -9.84 14.01
C VAL A 236 5.78 -9.52 12.95
N LEU A 237 6.09 -8.24 12.75
CA LEU A 237 7.14 -7.81 11.83
C LEU A 237 8.51 -8.36 12.25
N ASP A 238 8.85 -8.30 13.53
CA ASP A 238 10.12 -8.85 14.05
C ASP A 238 10.23 -10.36 13.77
N GLU A 239 9.13 -11.11 13.88
CA GLU A 239 9.09 -12.53 13.53
C GLU A 239 9.32 -12.77 12.02
N VAL A 240 8.71 -11.94 11.16
CA VAL A 240 8.90 -12.02 9.70
C VAL A 240 10.34 -11.74 9.33
N LEU A 241 10.94 -10.68 9.88
CA LEU A 241 12.31 -10.29 9.56
C LEU A 241 13.37 -11.30 10.08
N LYS A 242 13.08 -12.00 11.19
CA LYS A 242 13.97 -13.06 11.72
C LYS A 242 13.92 -14.37 10.92
N SER A 243 12.83 -14.61 10.19
CA SER A 243 12.61 -15.85 9.42
C SER A 243 13.16 -15.79 7.99
N ARG A 244 13.78 -14.70 7.60
CA ARG A 244 14.46 -14.46 6.31
C ARG A 244 15.96 -14.46 6.47
#